data_d8f561aa438aa7b35435e78183d2beb4
#
_entry.id   d8f561aa438aa7b35435e78183d2beb4
#
_cell.length_a   1.000
_cell.length_b   1.000
_cell.length_c   1.000
_cell.angle_alpha   90.00
_cell.angle_beta   90.00
_cell.angle_gamma   90.00
#
_symmetry.space_group_name_H-M   'P 1'
#
loop_
_entity.id
_entity.type
_entity.pdbx_description
1 polymer ?
#
loop_
_entity_poly.entity_id
_entity_poly.type
_entity_poly.pdbx_seq_one_letter_code
_entity_poly.pdbx_strand_id
1 'polypeptide(L)'
;MVLECVSNLSKRRAVDKCLKRGTEQVSEQLQEFGYVGRFVGVSSHKFFLPHHRPRVWGLFLKLSCGLGPKAVSEREAKVEKAFDFVSRCQLDSYEPLSDVLRRLRAEGVLGEPARPVKKLGKINQHRRTNFMQKHSLTEEEVLVGQTSFTDSFTDHPRPFLSNRELDDLWLKLCQMRKRGKIDSWDNGVFVASVGSSADFMTLFRGRFPCLTPGNKYVILEQGASHVTNGPMALAVQGIGGKEVRAFSLHGIDDSTLREMAGNAFTANICCTFLIATLLTI
;
A
#
# COMPACT_ATOMS: atom_id res chain seq x y z
N MET A 1 8.09 23.01 -6.22
CA MET A 1 8.28 21.61 -6.70
C MET A 1 7.88 20.66 -5.58
N VAL A 2 7.06 19.69 -5.87
CA VAL A 2 6.68 18.60 -4.96
C VAL A 2 7.29 17.31 -5.49
N LEU A 3 7.90 16.52 -4.62
CA LEU A 3 8.55 15.25 -4.93
C LEU A 3 8.01 14.14 -4.05
N GLU A 4 7.83 12.94 -4.60
CA GLU A 4 7.54 11.74 -3.82
C GLU A 4 8.59 10.66 -4.11
N CYS A 5 9.07 10.02 -3.05
CA CYS A 5 10.05 8.94 -3.15
C CYS A 5 9.68 7.79 -2.23
N VAL A 6 10.22 6.61 -2.52
CA VAL A 6 10.10 5.45 -1.63
C VAL A 6 10.78 5.73 -0.28
N SER A 7 10.22 5.19 0.80
CA SER A 7 10.72 5.43 2.17
C SER A 7 12.19 5.02 2.38
N ASN A 8 12.71 4.12 1.55
CA ASN A 8 14.12 3.72 1.64
C ASN A 8 15.10 4.85 1.30
N LEU A 9 14.68 5.90 0.58
CA LEU A 9 15.51 7.07 0.30
C LEU A 9 15.92 7.81 1.59
N SER A 10 15.09 7.75 2.63
CA SER A 10 15.39 8.36 3.94
C SER A 10 16.31 7.50 4.82
N LYS A 11 16.64 6.26 4.42
CA LYS A 11 17.51 5.37 5.17
C LYS A 11 18.96 5.57 4.73
N ARG A 12 19.89 5.52 5.70
CA ARG A 12 21.33 5.47 5.41
C ARG A 12 21.66 4.15 4.71
N ARG A 13 22.38 4.21 3.61
CA ARG A 13 22.88 2.99 2.94
C ARG A 13 24.13 2.50 3.69
N ALA A 14 24.07 1.25 4.16
CA ALA A 14 25.20 0.63 4.86
C ALA A 14 26.41 0.34 3.94
N VAL A 15 26.22 0.37 2.62
CA VAL A 15 27.23 -0.03 1.61
C VAL A 15 28.12 1.13 1.18
N ASP A 16 27.63 2.37 1.24
CA ASP A 16 28.44 3.54 0.89
C ASP A 16 29.07 4.14 2.15
N LYS A 17 30.38 4.38 2.12
CA LYS A 17 31.11 5.15 3.15
C LYS A 17 30.53 6.57 3.33
N CYS A 18 29.57 6.98 2.50
CA CYS A 18 28.81 8.21 2.63
C CYS A 18 27.71 8.03 3.68
N LEU A 19 27.86 8.62 4.83
CA LEU A 19 26.93 8.58 5.97
C LEU A 19 25.63 9.39 5.72
N LYS A 20 25.51 10.06 4.58
CA LYS A 20 24.33 10.88 4.24
C LYS A 20 23.17 10.02 3.75
N ARG A 21 21.97 10.39 4.15
CA ARG A 21 20.74 9.80 3.59
C ARG A 21 20.55 10.29 2.16
N GLY A 22 19.92 9.51 1.30
CA GLY A 22 19.63 9.93 -0.07
C GLY A 22 18.79 11.22 -0.14
N THR A 23 17.91 11.47 0.85
CA THR A 23 17.16 12.74 0.99
C THR A 23 18.06 13.93 1.27
N GLU A 24 19.11 13.77 2.08
CA GLU A 24 20.10 14.83 2.37
C GLU A 24 20.89 15.18 1.11
N GLN A 25 21.35 14.17 0.35
CA GLN A 25 22.06 14.38 -0.91
C GLN A 25 21.21 15.13 -1.95
N VAL A 26 19.94 14.70 -2.12
CA VAL A 26 19.02 15.39 -3.06
C VAL A 26 18.73 16.80 -2.58
N SER A 27 18.57 17.04 -1.27
CA SER A 27 18.36 18.38 -0.75
C SER A 27 19.55 19.31 -1.01
N GLU A 28 20.78 18.83 -0.81
CA GLU A 28 22.00 19.58 -1.11
C GLU A 28 22.10 19.95 -2.59
N GLN A 29 21.88 18.99 -3.49
CA GLN A 29 21.86 19.24 -4.92
C GLN A 29 20.79 20.28 -5.31
N LEU A 30 19.58 20.18 -4.71
CA LEU A 30 18.53 21.15 -4.98
C LEU A 30 18.90 22.55 -4.45
N GLN A 31 19.60 22.64 -3.31
CA GLN A 31 20.11 23.92 -2.79
C GLN A 31 21.15 24.55 -3.74
N GLU A 32 22.05 23.75 -4.33
CA GLU A 32 22.99 24.21 -5.35
C GLU A 32 22.28 24.79 -6.59
N PHE A 33 21.11 24.23 -6.94
CA PHE A 33 20.25 24.75 -8.01
C PHE A 33 19.33 25.90 -7.58
N GLY A 34 19.52 26.44 -6.38
CA GLY A 34 18.74 27.56 -5.87
C GLY A 34 17.34 27.18 -5.42
N TYR A 35 17.14 25.99 -4.86
CA TYR A 35 15.91 25.62 -4.20
C TYR A 35 16.08 25.58 -2.70
N VAL A 36 15.04 25.98 -1.97
CA VAL A 36 14.93 25.84 -0.53
C VAL A 36 13.76 24.93 -0.19
N GLY A 37 13.98 23.99 0.72
CA GLY A 37 12.96 23.02 1.09
C GLY A 37 13.53 21.83 1.84
N ARG A 38 12.65 20.89 2.17
CA ARG A 38 13.02 19.65 2.85
C ARG A 38 12.10 18.49 2.54
N PHE A 39 12.46 17.33 3.04
CA PHE A 39 11.66 16.11 2.97
C PHE A 39 10.99 15.80 4.31
N VAL A 40 9.82 15.14 4.24
CA VAL A 40 9.11 14.58 5.39
C VAL A 40 8.59 13.16 5.05
N GLY A 41 8.65 12.27 6.02
CA GLY A 41 8.05 10.94 5.89
C GLY A 41 6.57 10.99 6.26
N VAL A 42 5.71 10.55 5.36
CA VAL A 42 4.27 10.42 5.61
C VAL A 42 3.74 9.07 5.14
N SER A 43 2.64 8.62 5.73
CA SER A 43 1.97 7.39 5.34
C SER A 43 0.50 7.63 5.08
N SER A 44 -0.05 6.98 4.05
CA SER A 44 -1.40 7.19 3.57
C SER A 44 -2.50 6.98 4.61
N HIS A 45 -2.30 6.09 5.60
CA HIS A 45 -3.28 5.88 6.66
C HIS A 45 -3.46 7.12 7.57
N LYS A 46 -2.49 8.05 7.60
CA LYS A 46 -2.61 9.33 8.28
C LYS A 46 -3.47 10.35 7.51
N PHE A 47 -3.88 10.03 6.30
CA PHE A 47 -4.73 10.85 5.43
C PHE A 47 -6.06 10.17 5.10
N PHE A 48 -6.63 9.53 6.14
CA PHE A 48 -7.95 8.90 6.11
C PHE A 48 -8.11 7.72 5.12
N LEU A 49 -7.03 7.07 4.70
CA LEU A 49 -7.11 5.93 3.78
C LEU A 49 -6.74 4.62 4.46
N PRO A 50 -7.47 3.53 4.23
CA PRO A 50 -7.17 2.21 4.78
C PRO A 50 -6.02 1.53 4.04
N HIS A 51 -4.93 2.26 3.85
CA HIS A 51 -3.80 1.85 3.04
C HIS A 51 -2.48 2.22 3.73
N HIS A 52 -1.60 1.26 3.91
CA HIS A 52 -0.28 1.50 4.49
C HIS A 52 0.76 1.70 3.39
N ARG A 53 0.99 2.96 3.00
CA ARG A 53 1.97 3.35 1.99
C ARG A 53 2.89 4.44 2.54
N PRO A 54 3.95 4.07 3.28
CA PRO A 54 4.93 5.05 3.74
C PRO A 54 5.74 5.58 2.55
N ARG A 55 5.84 6.90 2.46
CA ARG A 55 6.59 7.61 1.42
C ARG A 55 7.30 8.80 2.03
N VAL A 56 8.34 9.23 1.35
CA VAL A 56 9.03 10.48 1.66
C VAL A 56 8.58 11.52 0.64
N TRP A 57 8.06 12.61 1.15
CA TRP A 57 7.58 13.74 0.35
C TRP A 57 8.46 14.95 0.57
N GLY A 58 8.86 15.61 -0.51
CA GLY A 58 9.66 16.83 -0.50
C GLY A 58 8.86 18.01 -1.04
N LEU A 59 8.98 19.14 -0.38
CA LEU A 59 8.50 20.43 -0.88
C LEU A 59 9.68 21.37 -1.01
N PHE A 60 9.87 21.91 -2.20
CA PHE A 60 10.97 22.81 -2.53
C PHE A 60 10.46 24.01 -3.32
N LEU A 61 10.84 25.21 -2.87
CA LEU A 61 10.55 26.47 -3.53
C LEU A 61 11.81 26.98 -4.22
N LYS A 62 11.70 27.37 -5.47
CA LYS A 62 12.83 27.96 -6.20
C LYS A 62 13.09 29.39 -5.74
N LEU A 63 14.33 29.70 -5.52
CA LEU A 63 14.80 31.07 -5.29
C LEU A 63 14.96 31.75 -6.66
N SER A 64 14.50 32.98 -6.78
CA SER A 64 14.82 33.79 -7.96
C SER A 64 16.28 34.21 -7.90
N CYS A 65 16.97 34.32 -9.02
CA CYS A 65 18.35 34.74 -9.07
C CYS A 65 18.51 36.13 -8.41
N GLY A 66 19.56 36.30 -7.61
CA GLY A 66 19.90 37.56 -7.00
C GLY A 66 19.13 37.93 -5.68
N LEU A 67 18.38 36.99 -5.12
CA LEU A 67 17.71 37.20 -3.83
C LEU A 67 18.73 37.21 -2.68
N GLY A 68 18.66 38.23 -1.83
CA GLY A 68 19.48 38.33 -0.62
C GLY A 68 19.02 37.39 0.50
N PRO A 69 19.78 37.29 1.61
CA PRO A 69 19.52 36.39 2.73
C PRO A 69 18.10 36.47 3.31
N LYS A 70 17.51 37.66 3.34
CA LYS A 70 16.15 37.93 3.83
C LYS A 70 15.12 37.16 3.01
N ALA A 71 15.24 37.14 1.69
CA ALA A 71 14.32 36.44 0.78
C ALA A 71 14.46 34.90 0.89
N VAL A 72 15.66 34.41 1.20
CA VAL A 72 15.87 32.99 1.51
C VAL A 72 15.10 32.61 2.76
N SER A 73 15.26 33.39 3.86
CA SER A 73 14.57 33.14 5.13
C SER A 73 13.03 33.20 4.99
N GLU A 74 12.51 34.15 4.19
CA GLU A 74 11.07 34.20 3.88
C GLU A 74 10.57 32.96 3.15
N ARG A 75 11.35 32.41 2.22
CA ARG A 75 11.00 31.17 1.53
C ARG A 75 11.06 29.94 2.44
N GLU A 76 12.05 29.87 3.33
CA GLU A 76 12.13 28.84 4.36
C GLU A 76 10.90 28.87 5.28
N ALA A 77 10.52 30.06 5.75
CA ALA A 77 9.31 30.23 6.55
C ALA A 77 8.03 29.79 5.81
N LYS A 78 7.94 30.00 4.50
CA LYS A 78 6.83 29.48 3.68
C LYS A 78 6.84 27.96 3.60
N VAL A 79 7.99 27.34 3.43
CA VAL A 79 8.15 25.87 3.43
C VAL A 79 7.71 25.30 4.78
N GLU A 80 8.14 25.88 5.89
CA GLU A 80 7.72 25.43 7.23
C GLU A 80 6.22 25.55 7.43
N LYS A 81 5.59 26.65 7.05
CA LYS A 81 4.11 26.81 7.09
C LYS A 81 3.39 25.74 6.28
N ALA A 82 3.94 25.37 5.09
CA ALA A 82 3.35 24.31 4.29
C ALA A 82 3.45 22.94 4.99
N PHE A 83 4.58 22.62 5.62
CA PHE A 83 4.71 21.38 6.38
C PHE A 83 3.86 21.37 7.66
N ASP A 84 3.70 22.50 8.32
CA ASP A 84 2.78 22.64 9.46
C ASP A 84 1.32 22.38 9.02
N PHE A 85 0.93 22.87 7.84
CA PHE A 85 -0.37 22.57 7.27
C PHE A 85 -0.53 21.07 7.00
N VAL A 86 0.45 20.44 6.32
CA VAL A 86 0.45 18.99 6.05
C VAL A 86 0.37 18.19 7.35
N SER A 87 1.09 18.60 8.39
CA SER A 87 1.09 17.96 9.70
C SER A 87 -0.29 18.03 10.37
N ARG A 88 -0.96 19.18 10.28
CA ARG A 88 -2.32 19.36 10.82
C ARG A 88 -3.40 18.61 10.04
N CYS A 89 -3.15 18.29 8.77
CA CYS A 89 -4.04 17.45 7.96
C CYS A 89 -3.90 15.96 8.26
N GLN A 90 -2.92 15.56 9.07
CA GLN A 90 -2.79 14.16 9.48
C GLN A 90 -3.83 13.81 10.54
N LEU A 91 -4.44 12.63 10.39
CA LEU A 91 -5.44 12.11 11.31
C LEU A 91 -4.86 10.93 12.11
N ASP A 92 -5.34 10.75 13.33
CA ASP A 92 -4.96 9.61 14.16
C ASP A 92 -5.75 8.34 13.80
N SER A 93 -6.83 8.50 13.06
CA SER A 93 -7.66 7.40 12.56
C SER A 93 -7.74 7.41 11.02
N TYR A 94 -8.05 6.26 10.44
CA TYR A 94 -8.35 6.10 9.03
C TYR A 94 -9.72 5.46 8.87
N GLU A 95 -10.32 5.61 7.68
CA GLU A 95 -11.58 4.97 7.35
C GLU A 95 -11.44 3.45 7.49
N PRO A 96 -12.30 2.76 8.27
CA PRO A 96 -12.25 1.32 8.39
C PRO A 96 -12.37 0.66 7.01
N LEU A 97 -11.54 -0.36 6.74
CA LEU A 97 -11.58 -1.03 5.44
C LEU A 97 -12.95 -1.64 5.15
N SER A 98 -13.67 -2.14 6.17
CA SER A 98 -15.05 -2.64 6.04
C SER A 98 -16.00 -1.59 5.48
N ASP A 99 -15.85 -0.32 5.87
CA ASP A 99 -16.69 0.78 5.39
C ASP A 99 -16.37 1.14 3.94
N VAL A 100 -15.08 1.16 3.60
CA VAL A 100 -14.63 1.31 2.20
C VAL A 100 -15.19 0.20 1.34
N LEU A 101 -15.10 -1.06 1.77
CA LEU A 101 -15.64 -2.20 1.02
C LEU A 101 -17.15 -2.11 0.85
N ARG A 102 -17.88 -1.72 1.90
CA ARG A 102 -19.33 -1.50 1.84
C ARG A 102 -19.69 -0.43 0.81
N ARG A 103 -18.98 0.69 0.84
CA ARG A 103 -19.18 1.79 -0.14
C ARG A 103 -18.87 1.33 -1.55
N LEU A 104 -17.75 0.66 -1.80
CA LEU A 104 -17.38 0.18 -3.12
C LEU A 104 -18.36 -0.87 -3.67
N ARG A 105 -18.95 -1.71 -2.80
CA ARG A 105 -20.05 -2.61 -3.18
C ARG A 105 -21.29 -1.82 -3.61
N ALA A 106 -21.70 -0.84 -2.81
CA ALA A 106 -22.86 0.00 -3.12
C ALA A 106 -22.68 0.77 -4.45
N GLU A 107 -21.47 1.18 -4.74
CA GLU A 107 -21.10 1.86 -5.98
C GLU A 107 -20.90 0.89 -7.17
N GLY A 108 -20.98 -0.44 -6.97
CA GLY A 108 -20.74 -1.44 -8.01
C GLY A 108 -19.30 -1.49 -8.51
N VAL A 109 -18.34 -0.99 -7.73
CA VAL A 109 -16.90 -0.99 -8.02
C VAL A 109 -16.25 -2.33 -7.66
N LEU A 110 -16.81 -3.04 -6.68
CA LEU A 110 -16.47 -4.42 -6.38
C LEU A 110 -17.10 -5.34 -7.44
N GLY A 111 -16.56 -5.28 -8.63
CA GLY A 111 -16.91 -6.17 -9.71
C GLY A 111 -16.27 -7.56 -9.54
N GLU A 112 -16.59 -8.46 -10.48
CA GLU A 112 -15.99 -9.79 -10.50
C GLU A 112 -14.46 -9.71 -10.44
N PRO A 113 -13.84 -10.63 -9.68
CA PRO A 113 -12.39 -10.61 -9.51
C PRO A 113 -11.67 -10.86 -10.84
N ALA A 114 -10.40 -10.44 -10.83
CA ALA A 114 -9.46 -10.63 -11.91
C ALA A 114 -9.45 -12.07 -12.46
N ARG A 115 -9.00 -12.18 -13.70
CA ARG A 115 -8.96 -13.41 -14.50
C ARG A 115 -8.64 -14.67 -13.69
N PRO A 116 -9.43 -15.75 -13.88
CA PRO A 116 -9.20 -17.01 -13.18
C PRO A 116 -7.81 -17.58 -13.49
N VAL A 117 -7.26 -18.31 -12.55
CA VAL A 117 -5.96 -18.97 -12.72
C VAL A 117 -6.08 -20.07 -13.78
N LYS A 118 -5.24 -20.04 -14.81
CA LYS A 118 -5.24 -21.03 -15.89
C LYS A 118 -4.85 -22.44 -15.42
N LYS A 119 -4.02 -22.55 -14.37
CA LYS A 119 -3.59 -23.82 -13.78
C LYS A 119 -3.47 -23.66 -12.26
N LEU A 120 -4.10 -24.57 -11.50
CA LEU A 120 -4.03 -24.54 -10.04
C LEU A 120 -2.62 -24.80 -9.49
N GLY A 121 -1.78 -25.52 -10.25
CA GLY A 121 -0.42 -25.88 -9.82
C GLY A 121 -0.40 -26.91 -8.67
N LYS A 122 0.78 -27.35 -8.30
CA LYS A 122 1.01 -28.23 -7.15
C LYS A 122 1.56 -27.42 -5.98
N ILE A 123 1.20 -27.82 -4.76
CA ILE A 123 1.81 -27.30 -3.53
C ILE A 123 3.28 -27.73 -3.52
N ASN A 124 4.18 -26.80 -3.21
CA ASN A 124 5.59 -27.10 -3.08
C ASN A 124 5.89 -27.58 -1.65
N GLN A 125 5.88 -28.89 -1.45
CA GLN A 125 6.06 -29.52 -0.14
C GLN A 125 7.37 -29.10 0.55
N HIS A 126 8.46 -28.98 -0.21
CA HIS A 126 9.74 -28.56 0.37
C HIS A 126 9.66 -27.12 0.95
N ARG A 127 9.04 -26.19 0.24
CA ARG A 127 8.83 -24.82 0.76
C ARG A 127 7.90 -24.81 1.97
N ARG A 128 6.83 -25.59 1.92
CA ARG A 128 5.91 -25.76 3.05
C ARG A 128 6.65 -26.23 4.30
N THR A 129 7.39 -27.32 4.19
CA THR A 129 8.17 -27.90 5.31
C THR A 129 9.18 -26.90 5.86
N ASN A 130 9.95 -26.22 5.00
CA ASN A 130 10.92 -25.22 5.42
C ASN A 130 10.27 -24.04 6.16
N PHE A 131 9.11 -23.56 5.68
CA PHE A 131 8.37 -22.50 6.35
C PHE A 131 7.86 -22.95 7.73
N MET A 132 7.29 -24.15 7.81
CA MET A 132 6.80 -24.73 9.06
C MET A 132 7.94 -24.88 10.09
N GLN A 133 9.06 -25.44 9.69
CA GLN A 133 10.24 -25.58 10.55
C GLN A 133 10.75 -24.23 11.05
N LYS A 134 10.94 -23.27 10.15
CA LYS A 134 11.38 -21.90 10.45
C LYS A 134 10.51 -21.19 11.47
N HIS A 135 9.22 -21.45 11.44
CA HIS A 135 8.24 -20.80 12.30
C HIS A 135 7.70 -21.72 13.41
N SER A 136 8.29 -22.90 13.58
CA SER A 136 7.94 -23.92 14.58
C SER A 136 6.46 -24.32 14.52
N LEU A 137 5.85 -24.33 13.32
CA LEU A 137 4.48 -24.79 13.09
C LEU A 137 4.46 -26.33 13.05
N THR A 138 3.46 -26.93 13.72
CA THR A 138 3.19 -28.37 13.62
C THR A 138 2.20 -28.67 12.50
N GLU A 139 2.20 -29.92 12.01
CA GLU A 139 1.20 -30.34 11.01
C GLU A 139 -0.24 -30.21 11.57
N GLU A 140 -0.44 -30.52 12.84
CA GLU A 140 -1.74 -30.38 13.50
C GLU A 140 -2.21 -28.92 13.49
N GLU A 141 -1.33 -27.97 13.86
CA GLU A 141 -1.64 -26.52 13.83
C GLU A 141 -2.03 -26.04 12.43
N VAL A 142 -1.43 -26.63 11.39
CA VAL A 142 -1.69 -26.26 10.01
C VAL A 142 -2.96 -26.93 9.47
N LEU A 143 -3.27 -28.15 9.87
CA LEU A 143 -4.46 -28.86 9.41
C LEU A 143 -5.75 -28.30 10.01
N VAL A 144 -5.69 -27.78 11.25
CA VAL A 144 -6.86 -27.21 11.93
C VAL A 144 -7.40 -25.99 11.20
N GLY A 145 -8.57 -26.12 10.60
CA GLY A 145 -9.27 -25.08 9.85
C GLY A 145 -8.83 -24.88 8.39
N GLN A 146 -7.86 -25.68 7.89
CA GLN A 146 -7.40 -25.57 6.49
C GLN A 146 -8.51 -25.87 5.48
N THR A 147 -9.33 -26.86 5.74
CA THR A 147 -10.45 -27.24 4.85
C THR A 147 -11.46 -26.08 4.76
N SER A 148 -11.94 -25.58 5.89
CA SER A 148 -12.88 -24.45 5.95
C SER A 148 -12.30 -23.20 5.26
N PHE A 149 -11.01 -22.92 5.43
CA PHE A 149 -10.34 -21.83 4.74
C PHE A 149 -10.31 -22.04 3.23
N THR A 150 -9.93 -23.24 2.77
CA THR A 150 -9.87 -23.57 1.34
C THR A 150 -11.25 -23.51 0.70
N ASP A 151 -12.26 -24.02 1.37
CA ASP A 151 -13.65 -24.05 0.88
C ASP A 151 -14.19 -22.63 0.68
N SER A 152 -13.79 -21.66 1.49
CA SER A 152 -14.18 -20.26 1.31
C SER A 152 -13.71 -19.63 -0.01
N PHE A 153 -12.77 -20.26 -0.71
CA PHE A 153 -12.28 -19.83 -2.03
C PHE A 153 -12.80 -20.71 -3.18
N THR A 154 -13.30 -21.92 -2.88
CA THR A 154 -13.69 -22.89 -3.90
C THR A 154 -15.15 -22.77 -4.34
N ASP A 155 -15.99 -22.08 -3.57
CA ASP A 155 -17.40 -21.82 -3.94
C ASP A 155 -17.55 -20.88 -5.15
N HIS A 156 -16.44 -20.32 -5.63
CA HIS A 156 -16.42 -19.59 -6.89
C HIS A 156 -16.25 -20.54 -8.08
N PRO A 157 -17.04 -20.40 -9.15
CA PRO A 157 -16.97 -21.26 -10.33
C PRO A 157 -15.62 -21.21 -11.07
N ARG A 158 -14.75 -20.28 -10.67
CA ARG A 158 -13.41 -20.13 -11.24
C ARG A 158 -12.41 -19.74 -10.14
N PRO A 159 -11.40 -20.58 -9.86
CA PRO A 159 -10.40 -20.25 -8.83
C PRO A 159 -9.53 -19.07 -9.26
N PHE A 160 -9.39 -18.09 -8.38
CA PHE A 160 -8.55 -16.90 -8.61
C PHE A 160 -7.15 -17.04 -8.02
N LEU A 161 -6.98 -18.01 -7.14
CA LEU A 161 -5.71 -18.36 -6.51
C LEU A 161 -5.28 -19.75 -6.93
N SER A 162 -4.00 -19.92 -7.19
CA SER A 162 -3.39 -21.24 -7.36
C SER A 162 -3.32 -21.98 -6.01
N ASN A 163 -3.22 -23.30 -6.04
CA ASN A 163 -3.04 -24.11 -4.83
C ASN A 163 -1.82 -23.65 -4.01
N ARG A 164 -0.77 -23.20 -4.69
CA ARG A 164 0.42 -22.63 -4.03
C ARG A 164 0.09 -21.33 -3.30
N GLU A 165 -0.64 -20.42 -3.94
CA GLU A 165 -1.00 -19.13 -3.32
C GLU A 165 -1.92 -19.33 -2.11
N LEU A 166 -2.84 -20.29 -2.20
CA LEU A 166 -3.72 -20.67 -1.09
C LEU A 166 -2.92 -21.28 0.08
N ASP A 167 -2.00 -22.20 -0.21
CA ASP A 167 -1.15 -22.82 0.81
C ASP A 167 -0.22 -21.79 1.48
N ASP A 168 0.46 -20.95 0.69
CA ASP A 168 1.32 -19.86 1.21
C ASP A 168 0.50 -18.89 2.10
N LEU A 169 -0.73 -18.55 1.70
CA LEU A 169 -1.62 -17.69 2.47
C LEU A 169 -2.06 -18.35 3.78
N TRP A 170 -2.44 -19.62 3.72
CA TRP A 170 -2.82 -20.38 4.91
C TRP A 170 -1.68 -20.51 5.91
N LEU A 171 -0.49 -20.88 5.46
CA LEU A 171 0.71 -20.93 6.30
C LEU A 171 1.00 -19.58 6.98
N LYS A 172 0.81 -18.48 6.25
CA LYS A 172 0.97 -17.15 6.82
C LYS A 172 -0.04 -16.85 7.91
N LEU A 173 -1.29 -17.24 7.73
CA LEU A 173 -2.34 -17.11 8.76
C LEU A 173 -2.02 -17.94 10.01
N CYS A 174 -1.58 -19.21 9.83
CA CYS A 174 -1.14 -20.05 10.94
C CYS A 174 0.03 -19.43 11.71
N GLN A 175 1.02 -18.88 11.01
CA GLN A 175 2.12 -18.14 11.63
C GLN A 175 1.62 -16.94 12.46
N MET A 176 0.68 -16.18 11.92
CA MET A 176 0.13 -15.01 12.61
C MET A 176 -0.69 -15.42 13.84
N ARG A 177 -1.46 -16.50 13.75
CA ARG A 177 -2.21 -17.08 14.87
C ARG A 177 -1.25 -17.57 15.97
N LYS A 178 -0.22 -18.32 15.63
CA LYS A 178 0.78 -18.80 16.58
C LYS A 178 1.50 -17.65 17.31
N ARG A 179 1.68 -16.52 16.65
CA ARG A 179 2.26 -15.31 17.25
C ARG A 179 1.27 -14.46 18.05
N GLY A 180 0.04 -14.93 18.22
CA GLY A 180 -1.02 -14.19 18.93
C GLY A 180 -1.44 -12.88 18.25
N LYS A 181 -1.19 -12.74 16.93
CA LYS A 181 -1.55 -11.53 16.18
C LYS A 181 -2.97 -11.58 15.62
N ILE A 182 -3.51 -12.76 15.47
CA ILE A 182 -4.88 -13.02 15.05
C ILE A 182 -5.40 -14.24 15.83
N ASP A 183 -6.69 -14.23 16.17
CA ASP A 183 -7.36 -15.36 16.81
C ASP A 183 -7.87 -16.33 15.73
N SER A 184 -8.55 -15.79 14.72
CA SER A 184 -9.05 -16.51 13.56
C SER A 184 -8.94 -15.65 12.29
N TRP A 185 -8.88 -16.30 11.12
CA TRP A 185 -8.81 -15.63 9.82
C TRP A 185 -10.15 -15.00 9.40
N ASP A 186 -11.26 -15.49 9.95
CA ASP A 186 -12.61 -15.01 9.69
C ASP A 186 -13.10 -13.96 10.69
N ASN A 187 -12.27 -13.62 11.68
CA ASN A 187 -12.57 -12.60 12.68
C ASN A 187 -12.00 -11.23 12.27
N GLY A 188 -12.66 -10.58 11.32
CA GLY A 188 -12.32 -9.26 10.83
C GLY A 188 -11.95 -9.23 9.35
N VAL A 189 -11.47 -8.07 8.90
CA VAL A 189 -11.00 -7.89 7.52
C VAL A 189 -9.48 -7.95 7.48
N PHE A 190 -8.95 -8.87 6.69
CA PHE A 190 -7.51 -8.98 6.45
C PHE A 190 -7.20 -8.78 4.98
N VAL A 191 -6.04 -8.20 4.69
CA VAL A 191 -5.53 -8.06 3.33
C VAL A 191 -4.13 -8.65 3.23
N ALA A 192 -3.98 -9.60 2.31
CA ALA A 192 -2.72 -10.26 2.03
C ALA A 192 -2.20 -9.92 0.63
N SER A 193 -0.90 -9.67 0.49
CA SER A 193 -0.25 -9.69 -0.83
C SER A 193 0.11 -11.12 -1.18
N VAL A 194 -0.51 -11.70 -2.21
CA VAL A 194 -0.25 -13.06 -2.68
C VAL A 194 0.64 -13.03 -3.93
N GLY A 195 1.26 -14.18 -4.24
CA GLY A 195 2.20 -14.29 -5.37
C GLY A 195 3.66 -14.40 -4.94
N SER A 196 4.01 -13.87 -3.76
CA SER A 196 5.26 -14.16 -3.06
C SER A 196 5.13 -15.41 -2.19
N SER A 197 6.25 -15.94 -1.66
CA SER A 197 6.16 -17.00 -0.66
C SER A 197 5.62 -16.48 0.67
N ALA A 198 5.11 -17.39 1.52
CA ALA A 198 4.58 -17.06 2.83
C ALA A 198 5.55 -16.22 3.70
N ASP A 199 6.87 -16.40 3.55
CA ASP A 199 7.89 -15.59 4.23
C ASP A 199 7.84 -14.11 3.85
N PHE A 200 7.65 -13.82 2.58
CA PHE A 200 7.64 -12.44 2.03
C PHE A 200 6.24 -11.86 1.90
N MET A 201 5.23 -12.68 2.14
CA MET A 201 3.84 -12.25 2.11
C MET A 201 3.57 -11.23 3.21
N THR A 202 2.98 -10.10 2.86
CA THR A 202 2.47 -9.12 3.83
C THR A 202 1.00 -9.43 4.13
N LEU A 203 0.65 -9.38 5.40
CA LEU A 203 -0.73 -9.54 5.88
C LEU A 203 -1.02 -8.41 6.87
N PHE A 204 -2.06 -7.64 6.61
CA PHE A 204 -2.52 -6.57 7.46
C PHE A 204 -3.98 -6.76 7.86
N ARG A 205 -4.31 -6.40 9.10
CA ARG A 205 -5.68 -6.33 9.57
C ARG A 205 -6.24 -4.93 9.32
N GLY A 206 -7.43 -4.85 8.72
CA GLY A 206 -8.20 -3.61 8.56
C GLY A 206 -7.63 -2.58 7.59
N ARG A 207 -6.55 -2.90 6.84
CA ARG A 207 -5.94 -1.99 5.88
C ARG A 207 -5.16 -2.71 4.79
N PHE A 208 -5.02 -2.06 3.66
CA PHE A 208 -4.16 -2.55 2.58
C PHE A 208 -2.67 -2.38 2.89
N PRO A 209 -1.83 -3.36 2.53
CA PRO A 209 -0.39 -3.16 2.42
C PRO A 209 -0.06 -2.18 1.28
N CYS A 210 1.21 -1.78 1.19
CA CYS A 210 1.66 -0.96 0.06
C CYS A 210 1.38 -1.68 -1.25
N LEU A 211 0.54 -1.08 -2.09
CA LEU A 211 0.28 -1.58 -3.43
C LEU A 211 1.55 -1.46 -4.27
N THR A 212 1.89 -2.53 -4.97
CA THR A 212 3.00 -2.58 -5.92
C THR A 212 2.49 -3.09 -7.26
N PRO A 213 3.04 -2.60 -8.38
CA PRO A 213 2.65 -3.06 -9.70
C PRO A 213 2.78 -4.59 -9.83
N GLY A 214 1.84 -5.22 -10.49
CA GLY A 214 1.85 -6.66 -10.73
C GLY A 214 1.51 -7.58 -9.55
N ASN A 215 1.46 -7.08 -8.32
CA ASN A 215 1.06 -7.89 -7.18
C ASN A 215 -0.45 -8.10 -7.13
N LYS A 216 -0.81 -9.29 -6.65
CA LYS A 216 -2.19 -9.70 -6.38
C LYS A 216 -2.46 -9.54 -4.88
N TYR A 217 -3.62 -8.98 -4.53
CA TYR A 217 -4.05 -8.81 -3.15
C TYR A 217 -5.35 -9.56 -2.92
N VAL A 218 -5.45 -10.20 -1.77
CA VAL A 218 -6.64 -10.93 -1.33
C VAL A 218 -7.17 -10.28 -0.07
N ILE A 219 -8.47 -10.07 -0.05
CA ILE A 219 -9.21 -9.61 1.12
C ILE A 219 -9.94 -10.80 1.69
N LEU A 220 -9.73 -11.06 2.96
CA LEU A 220 -10.44 -12.04 3.77
C LEU A 220 -11.43 -11.28 4.65
N GLU A 221 -12.71 -11.56 4.53
CA GLU A 221 -13.78 -10.89 5.27
C GLU A 221 -14.86 -11.91 5.64
N GLN A 222 -15.03 -12.20 6.91
CA GLN A 222 -16.15 -13.01 7.47
C GLN A 222 -16.55 -14.23 6.63
N GLY A 223 -15.58 -15.08 6.31
CA GLY A 223 -15.83 -16.29 5.51
C GLY A 223 -15.94 -16.06 3.99
N ALA A 224 -15.88 -14.82 3.53
CA ALA A 224 -15.78 -14.47 2.12
C ALA A 224 -14.36 -14.04 1.76
N SER A 225 -13.93 -14.38 0.55
CA SER A 225 -12.60 -14.03 0.07
C SER A 225 -12.71 -13.35 -1.29
N HIS A 226 -12.04 -12.23 -1.43
CA HIS A 226 -12.07 -11.44 -2.64
C HIS A 226 -10.66 -11.20 -3.16
N VAL A 227 -10.43 -11.36 -4.44
CA VAL A 227 -9.21 -10.88 -5.09
C VAL A 227 -9.43 -9.42 -5.50
N THR A 228 -8.52 -8.55 -5.11
CA THR A 228 -8.59 -7.12 -5.45
C THR A 228 -8.50 -6.92 -6.96
N ASN A 229 -9.47 -6.23 -7.53
CA ASN A 229 -9.46 -5.78 -8.91
C ASN A 229 -8.79 -4.38 -9.04
N GLY A 230 -8.55 -3.93 -10.28
CA GLY A 230 -7.93 -2.64 -10.56
C GLY A 230 -8.71 -1.44 -10.01
N PRO A 231 -10.04 -1.38 -10.24
CA PRO A 231 -10.90 -0.36 -9.66
C PRO A 231 -10.76 -0.21 -8.15
N MET A 232 -10.77 -1.32 -7.43
CA MET A 232 -10.60 -1.32 -5.98
C MET A 232 -9.21 -0.85 -5.56
N ALA A 233 -8.17 -1.30 -6.27
CA ALA A 233 -6.80 -0.88 -6.00
C ALA A 233 -6.63 0.64 -6.15
N LEU A 234 -7.28 1.27 -7.14
CA LEU A 234 -7.31 2.72 -7.30
C LEU A 234 -8.11 3.41 -6.20
N ALA A 235 -9.26 2.85 -5.82
CA ALA A 235 -10.11 3.43 -4.77
C ALA A 235 -9.39 3.50 -3.41
N VAL A 236 -8.59 2.49 -3.04
CA VAL A 236 -7.80 2.54 -1.80
C VAL A 236 -6.62 3.53 -1.85
N GLN A 237 -6.27 4.03 -3.05
CA GLN A 237 -5.35 5.16 -3.23
C GLN A 237 -6.04 6.53 -3.12
N GLY A 238 -7.37 6.54 -2.89
CA GLY A 238 -8.16 7.76 -2.78
C GLY A 238 -8.69 8.28 -4.11
N ILE A 239 -8.67 7.47 -5.17
CA ILE A 239 -9.30 7.80 -6.45
C ILE A 239 -10.78 7.39 -6.36
N GLY A 240 -11.70 8.33 -6.55
CA GLY A 240 -13.12 8.11 -6.33
C GLY A 240 -13.75 7.13 -7.31
N GLY A 241 -14.91 6.56 -6.93
CA GLY A 241 -15.62 5.57 -7.75
C GLY A 241 -16.09 6.10 -9.09
N LYS A 242 -16.38 7.39 -9.22
CA LYS A 242 -16.77 8.02 -10.49
C LYS A 242 -15.63 8.04 -11.49
N GLU A 243 -14.43 8.41 -11.05
CA GLU A 243 -13.20 8.42 -11.84
C GLU A 243 -12.82 7.02 -12.26
N VAL A 244 -12.92 6.06 -11.33
CA VAL A 244 -12.63 4.65 -11.60
C VAL A 244 -13.59 4.09 -12.65
N ARG A 245 -14.88 4.42 -12.59
CA ARG A 245 -15.86 4.03 -13.63
C ARG A 245 -15.53 4.62 -14.98
N ALA A 246 -15.08 5.88 -15.02
CA ALA A 246 -14.68 6.51 -16.27
C ALA A 246 -13.56 5.73 -16.95
N PHE A 247 -12.54 5.28 -16.21
CA PHE A 247 -11.48 4.44 -16.76
C PHE A 247 -12.01 3.14 -17.37
N SER A 248 -12.93 2.47 -16.69
CA SER A 248 -13.56 1.23 -17.20
C SER A 248 -14.39 1.48 -18.44
N LEU A 249 -15.13 2.58 -18.51
CA LEU A 249 -15.91 2.99 -19.68
C LEU A 249 -15.03 3.30 -20.90
N HIS A 250 -13.80 3.77 -20.68
CA HIS A 250 -12.80 3.98 -21.74
C HIS A 250 -12.01 2.72 -22.12
N GLY A 251 -12.44 1.53 -21.64
CA GLY A 251 -11.85 0.26 -22.03
C GLY A 251 -10.48 -0.05 -21.41
N ILE A 252 -10.08 0.66 -20.34
CA ILE A 252 -8.86 0.35 -19.62
C ILE A 252 -9.07 -0.95 -18.84
N ASP A 253 -8.23 -1.94 -19.11
CA ASP A 253 -8.37 -3.27 -18.52
C ASP A 253 -7.94 -3.31 -17.04
N ASP A 254 -8.40 -4.34 -16.32
CA ASP A 254 -8.13 -4.55 -14.90
C ASP A 254 -6.63 -4.62 -14.57
N SER A 255 -5.84 -5.25 -15.45
CA SER A 255 -4.39 -5.37 -15.26
C SER A 255 -3.71 -4.00 -15.28
N THR A 256 -4.09 -3.17 -16.25
CA THR A 256 -3.59 -1.79 -16.39
C THR A 256 -4.00 -0.95 -15.18
N LEU A 257 -5.25 -1.06 -14.72
CA LEU A 257 -5.71 -0.31 -13.53
C LEU A 257 -4.94 -0.72 -12.27
N ARG A 258 -4.63 -2.01 -12.08
CA ARG A 258 -3.80 -2.48 -10.96
C ARG A 258 -2.37 -1.96 -11.05
N GLU A 259 -1.80 -1.93 -12.24
CA GLU A 259 -0.47 -1.38 -12.46
C GLU A 259 -0.44 0.13 -12.18
N MET A 260 -1.44 0.87 -12.67
CA MET A 260 -1.63 2.28 -12.35
C MET A 260 -1.72 2.50 -10.84
N ALA A 261 -2.52 1.71 -10.13
CA ALA A 261 -2.66 1.82 -8.67
C ALA A 261 -1.33 1.58 -7.94
N GLY A 262 -0.52 0.62 -8.40
CA GLY A 262 0.81 0.35 -7.83
C GLY A 262 1.78 1.52 -8.01
N ASN A 263 1.67 2.24 -9.13
CA ASN A 263 2.51 3.38 -9.49
C ASN A 263 1.91 4.74 -9.05
N ALA A 264 0.62 4.79 -8.70
CA ALA A 264 -0.05 6.04 -8.38
C ALA A 264 0.49 6.69 -7.11
N PHE A 265 0.45 8.01 -7.09
CA PHE A 265 0.51 8.78 -5.85
C PHE A 265 -0.75 8.52 -5.02
N THR A 266 -0.62 8.57 -3.70
CA THR A 266 -1.79 8.60 -2.82
C THR A 266 -2.49 9.95 -2.99
N ALA A 267 -3.71 9.94 -3.56
CA ALA A 267 -4.40 11.15 -3.98
C ALA A 267 -4.56 12.17 -2.84
N ASN A 268 -5.01 11.73 -1.65
CA ASN A 268 -5.20 12.61 -0.51
C ASN A 268 -3.91 13.32 -0.08
N ILE A 269 -2.77 12.60 -0.07
CA ILE A 269 -1.47 13.19 0.29
C ILE A 269 -1.06 14.19 -0.80
N CYS A 270 -1.15 13.79 -2.07
CA CYS A 270 -0.79 14.65 -3.19
C CYS A 270 -1.59 15.96 -3.16
N CYS A 271 -2.91 15.88 -3.01
CA CYS A 271 -3.79 17.06 -2.88
C CYS A 271 -3.40 17.93 -1.68
N THR A 272 -3.10 17.32 -0.53
CA THR A 272 -2.67 18.07 0.67
C THR A 272 -1.39 18.85 0.42
N PHE A 273 -0.38 18.24 -0.21
CA PHE A 273 0.86 18.95 -0.56
C PHE A 273 0.66 20.04 -1.61
N LEU A 274 -0.21 19.80 -2.60
CA LEU A 274 -0.56 20.82 -3.59
C LEU A 274 -1.27 22.02 -2.95
N ILE A 275 -2.26 21.78 -2.08
CA ILE A 275 -2.96 22.83 -1.34
C ILE A 275 -1.99 23.58 -0.44
N ALA A 276 -1.15 22.86 0.33
CA ALA A 276 -0.14 23.48 1.16
C ALA A 276 0.79 24.42 0.36
N THR A 277 1.18 23.99 -0.84
CA THR A 277 2.00 24.79 -1.75
C THR A 277 1.25 26.04 -2.20
N LEU A 278 -0.01 25.91 -2.63
CA LEU A 278 -0.82 27.06 -3.10
C LEU A 278 -1.09 28.07 -2.00
N LEU A 279 -1.26 27.63 -0.75
CA LEU A 279 -1.49 28.52 0.40
C LEU A 279 -0.22 29.26 0.86
N THR A 280 0.94 28.89 0.38
CA THR A 280 2.23 29.42 0.82
C THR A 280 3.00 30.18 -0.26
N ILE A 281 2.56 30.13 -1.51
CA ILE A 281 3.10 30.93 -2.60
C ILE A 281 2.52 32.34 -2.52
#